data_071c7f740c9c973675915a30d46f3b0b
#
_entry.id   071c7f740c9c973675915a30d46f3b0b
#
_cell.length_a   1.000
_cell.length_b   1.000
_cell.length_c   1.000
_cell.angle_alpha   90.00
_cell.angle_beta   90.00
_cell.angle_gamma   90.00
#
_symmetry.space_group_name_H-M   'P 1'
#
loop_
_entity.id
_entity.type
_entity.pdbx_description
1 polymer ?
#
loop_
_entity_poly.entity_id
_entity_poly.type
_entity_poly.pdbx_seq_one_letter_code
_entity_poly.pdbx_strand_id
1 'polypeptide(L)'
;MPVGRKVFLAVVLSQLLSIALIFGWYFYTLRSELSSLTRQRAQEAVLQSIAATEDYFKPAEMTVEVGQLLLSDHILDLDKPDPLERYFFEQLRLRPLLAGLYLGNPAGEFFYVMRNNEKEGGTRTKVIRNGPSGREVELTWRRPDYTIVKSERDPQDNYDPRTRGWYRSAVERRGRVWTEPYIFFTSRKPGITLASPIIGKDSTVEAVLGADIEISEISRSLGRTSGLLQGRSVYISTSDGKVIAHSTAGVVLPDSAAGDNGLRFRQISELPGIEGTAAKQLSELTGKGSANAWEAEADGQRYFVAVGQMSNIDWPWQLVVTVPKTRQLEPASESTIILIGVLGLATLLACAIGYAMSRAIGGPVTQLLENAQLARSGNIELMEDVRTGSREIDEIGEILKEFAMYRRGRGSLATTASSTERSSSG
;
A
#
# COMPACT_ATOMS: atom_id res chain seq x y z
N MET A 1 -21.55 -35.60 41.87
CA MET A 1 -22.24 -34.93 40.73
C MET A 1 -23.08 -35.96 40.01
N PRO A 2 -24.38 -35.73 39.77
CA PRO A 2 -25.24 -36.63 39.00
C PRO A 2 -24.70 -36.89 37.61
N VAL A 3 -24.85 -38.08 37.05
CA VAL A 3 -24.33 -38.52 35.76
C VAL A 3 -24.74 -37.55 34.62
N GLY A 4 -26.00 -37.13 34.60
CA GLY A 4 -26.52 -36.18 33.62
C GLY A 4 -25.77 -34.85 33.58
N ARG A 5 -25.37 -34.30 34.74
CA ARG A 5 -24.58 -33.07 34.80
C ARG A 5 -23.16 -33.23 34.26
N LYS A 6 -22.55 -34.40 34.43
CA LYS A 6 -21.24 -34.72 33.86
C LYS A 6 -21.30 -34.81 32.32
N VAL A 7 -22.34 -35.45 31.79
CA VAL A 7 -22.58 -35.56 30.34
C VAL A 7 -22.83 -34.18 29.74
N PHE A 8 -23.68 -33.37 30.34
CA PHE A 8 -23.93 -31.99 29.89
C PHE A 8 -22.64 -31.16 29.84
N LEU A 9 -21.86 -31.17 30.94
CA LEU A 9 -20.58 -30.44 30.98
C LEU A 9 -19.57 -30.92 29.93
N ALA A 10 -19.52 -32.24 29.69
CA ALA A 10 -18.61 -32.78 28.65
C ALA A 10 -19.00 -32.30 27.24
N VAL A 11 -20.29 -32.26 26.91
CA VAL A 11 -20.81 -31.76 25.63
C VAL A 11 -20.50 -30.28 25.47
N VAL A 12 -20.80 -29.47 26.52
CA VAL A 12 -20.52 -28.02 26.49
C VAL A 12 -19.03 -27.74 26.35
N LEU A 13 -18.15 -28.43 27.06
CA LEU A 13 -16.70 -28.26 26.98
C LEU A 13 -16.17 -28.67 25.62
N SER A 14 -16.62 -29.79 25.04
CA SER A 14 -16.21 -30.22 23.70
C SER A 14 -16.61 -29.20 22.62
N GLN A 15 -17.81 -28.59 22.77
CA GLN A 15 -18.30 -27.57 21.85
C GLN A 15 -17.48 -26.29 21.96
N LEU A 16 -17.19 -25.82 23.18
CA LEU A 16 -16.35 -24.64 23.40
C LEU A 16 -14.93 -24.84 22.83
N LEU A 17 -14.36 -26.03 22.99
CA LEU A 17 -13.06 -26.38 22.41
C LEU A 17 -13.09 -26.34 20.88
N SER A 18 -14.13 -26.90 20.26
CA SER A 18 -14.31 -26.90 18.80
C SER A 18 -14.44 -25.46 18.27
N ILE A 19 -15.23 -24.62 18.94
CA ILE A 19 -15.38 -23.20 18.59
C ILE A 19 -14.04 -22.46 18.68
N ALA A 20 -13.29 -22.68 19.77
CA ALA A 20 -11.98 -22.06 19.94
C ALA A 20 -10.97 -22.47 18.85
N LEU A 21 -10.98 -23.73 18.44
CA LEU A 21 -10.13 -24.24 17.35
C LEU A 21 -10.53 -23.66 16.00
N ILE A 22 -11.83 -23.64 15.67
CA ILE A 22 -12.36 -23.07 14.42
C ILE A 22 -12.05 -21.58 14.35
N PHE A 23 -12.29 -20.83 15.44
CA PHE A 23 -12.05 -19.40 15.50
C PHE A 23 -10.53 -19.08 15.41
N GLY A 24 -9.71 -19.85 16.10
CA GLY A 24 -8.25 -19.74 16.04
C GLY A 24 -7.71 -19.97 14.63
N TRP A 25 -8.18 -21.03 13.96
CA TRP A 25 -7.81 -21.34 12.56
C TRP A 25 -8.29 -20.27 11.58
N TYR A 26 -9.55 -19.84 11.70
CA TYR A 26 -10.10 -18.76 10.88
C TYR A 26 -9.32 -17.44 11.04
N PHE A 27 -9.00 -17.07 12.27
CA PHE A 27 -8.27 -15.85 12.55
C PHE A 27 -6.81 -15.90 12.02
N TYR A 28 -6.19 -17.06 12.11
CA TYR A 28 -4.86 -17.30 11.54
C TYR A 28 -4.87 -17.20 10.01
N THR A 29 -5.82 -17.85 9.36
CA THR A 29 -5.95 -17.84 7.88
C THR A 29 -6.28 -16.43 7.38
N LEU A 30 -7.21 -15.74 8.02
CA LEU A 30 -7.60 -14.38 7.67
C LEU A 30 -6.41 -13.41 7.76
N ARG A 31 -5.58 -13.53 8.80
CA ARG A 31 -4.37 -12.70 8.93
C ARG A 31 -3.35 -12.95 7.82
N SER A 32 -3.14 -14.19 7.44
CA SER A 32 -2.18 -14.54 6.38
C SER A 32 -2.65 -14.07 5.00
N GLU A 33 -3.92 -14.22 4.68
CA GLU A 33 -4.50 -13.75 3.41
C GLU A 33 -4.50 -12.22 3.30
N LEU A 34 -4.91 -11.50 4.35
CA LEU A 34 -4.88 -10.05 4.36
C LEU A 34 -3.49 -9.48 4.18
N SER A 35 -2.46 -10.10 4.77
CA SER A 35 -1.09 -9.63 4.59
C SER A 35 -0.57 -9.87 3.18
N SER A 36 -0.89 -11.00 2.55
CA SER A 36 -0.49 -11.30 1.17
C SER A 36 -1.17 -10.38 0.16
N LEU A 37 -2.47 -10.14 0.31
CA LEU A 37 -3.24 -9.21 -0.53
C LEU A 37 -2.73 -7.76 -0.42
N THR A 38 -2.41 -7.31 0.80
CA THR A 38 -1.89 -5.95 0.98
C THR A 38 -0.50 -5.80 0.37
N ARG A 39 0.35 -6.82 0.48
CA ARG A 39 1.67 -6.84 -0.17
C ARG A 39 1.53 -6.79 -1.69
N GLN A 40 0.66 -7.60 -2.27
CA GLN A 40 0.39 -7.60 -3.70
C GLN A 40 -0.13 -6.23 -4.17
N ARG A 41 -1.09 -5.64 -3.45
CA ARG A 41 -1.61 -4.30 -3.74
C ARG A 41 -0.52 -3.21 -3.66
N ALA A 42 0.41 -3.34 -2.72
CA ALA A 42 1.54 -2.41 -2.63
C ALA A 42 2.47 -2.53 -3.85
N GLN A 43 2.77 -3.76 -4.30
CA GLN A 43 3.56 -4.00 -5.52
C GLN A 43 2.85 -3.48 -6.78
N GLU A 44 1.56 -3.75 -6.94
CA GLU A 44 0.76 -3.23 -8.04
C GLU A 44 0.72 -1.69 -8.04
N ALA A 45 0.59 -1.07 -6.86
CA ALA A 45 0.61 0.38 -6.72
C ALA A 45 1.95 0.99 -7.13
N VAL A 46 3.08 0.34 -6.84
CA VAL A 46 4.40 0.77 -7.32
C VAL A 46 4.46 0.71 -8.83
N LEU A 47 4.10 -0.43 -9.44
CA LEU A 47 4.14 -0.59 -10.90
C LEU A 47 3.23 0.43 -11.60
N GLN A 48 2.03 0.64 -11.09
CA GLN A 48 1.11 1.66 -11.62
C GLN A 48 1.67 3.08 -11.45
N SER A 49 2.31 3.37 -10.32
CA SER A 49 2.92 4.67 -10.06
C SER A 49 4.15 4.91 -10.94
N ILE A 50 4.96 3.87 -11.23
CA ILE A 50 6.06 3.94 -12.18
C ILE A 50 5.50 4.25 -13.56
N ALA A 51 4.55 3.46 -14.06
CA ALA A 51 3.96 3.66 -15.38
C ALA A 51 3.33 5.07 -15.52
N ALA A 52 2.59 5.53 -14.51
CA ALA A 52 2.01 6.86 -14.49
C ALA A 52 3.07 7.98 -14.47
N THR A 53 4.20 7.75 -13.79
CA THR A 53 5.31 8.71 -13.75
C THR A 53 6.08 8.73 -15.07
N GLU A 54 6.34 7.58 -15.67
CA GLU A 54 6.97 7.48 -16.99
C GLU A 54 6.08 8.11 -18.07
N ASP A 55 4.77 7.85 -18.03
CA ASP A 55 3.79 8.49 -18.92
C ASP A 55 3.74 10.01 -18.74
N TYR A 56 3.99 10.49 -17.52
CA TYR A 56 4.06 11.93 -17.25
C TYR A 56 5.20 12.62 -17.99
N PHE A 57 6.33 11.94 -18.29
CA PHE A 57 7.45 12.48 -19.04
C PHE A 57 7.28 12.39 -20.55
N LYS A 58 6.44 11.50 -21.08
CA LYS A 58 6.22 11.31 -22.53
C LYS A 58 5.92 12.62 -23.29
N PRO A 59 5.09 13.56 -22.79
CA PRO A 59 4.85 14.83 -23.49
C PRO A 59 6.13 15.66 -23.70
N ALA A 60 7.09 15.60 -22.76
CA ALA A 60 8.37 16.28 -22.92
C ALA A 60 9.22 15.59 -23.98
N GLU A 61 9.28 14.27 -23.96
CA GLU A 61 10.00 13.45 -24.97
C GLU A 61 9.46 13.71 -26.36
N MET A 62 8.14 13.67 -26.54
CA MET A 62 7.50 13.98 -27.82
C MET A 62 7.76 15.43 -28.28
N THR A 63 7.78 16.39 -27.35
CA THR A 63 8.07 17.79 -27.70
C THR A 63 9.49 17.96 -28.21
N VAL A 64 10.46 17.32 -27.55
CA VAL A 64 11.87 17.37 -27.94
C VAL A 64 12.07 16.63 -29.27
N GLU A 65 11.45 15.48 -29.45
CA GLU A 65 11.55 14.69 -30.68
C GLU A 65 10.98 15.45 -31.89
N VAL A 66 9.77 15.99 -31.79
CA VAL A 66 9.16 16.80 -32.86
C VAL A 66 9.98 18.08 -33.08
N GLY A 67 10.42 18.75 -32.02
CA GLY A 67 11.27 19.94 -32.12
C GLY A 67 12.59 19.65 -32.81
N GLN A 68 13.22 18.50 -32.51
CA GLN A 68 14.45 18.05 -33.16
C GLN A 68 14.24 17.83 -34.65
N LEU A 69 13.16 17.15 -35.05
CA LEU A 69 12.86 16.95 -36.49
C LEU A 69 12.65 18.27 -37.22
N LEU A 70 11.86 19.20 -36.64
CA LEU A 70 11.60 20.51 -37.27
C LEU A 70 12.85 21.36 -37.39
N LEU A 71 13.81 21.27 -36.46
CA LEU A 71 15.08 21.95 -36.46
C LEU A 71 16.07 21.29 -37.46
N SER A 72 16.14 19.96 -37.48
CA SER A 72 17.01 19.22 -38.41
C SER A 72 16.61 19.42 -39.88
N ASP A 73 15.32 19.59 -40.14
CA ASP A 73 14.78 19.88 -41.48
C ASP A 73 14.77 21.39 -41.82
N HIS A 74 15.36 22.25 -40.97
CA HIS A 74 15.40 23.71 -41.11
C HIS A 74 14.02 24.37 -41.31
N ILE A 75 12.93 23.70 -40.82
CA ILE A 75 11.59 24.29 -40.75
C ILE A 75 11.55 25.35 -39.65
N LEU A 76 12.22 25.08 -38.53
CA LEU A 76 12.51 26.02 -37.46
C LEU A 76 14.01 26.31 -37.47
N ASP A 77 14.39 27.58 -37.21
CA ASP A 77 15.78 28.03 -37.25
C ASP A 77 16.02 29.12 -36.20
N LEU A 78 17.23 29.18 -35.63
CA LEU A 78 17.67 30.26 -34.74
C LEU A 78 17.74 31.61 -35.46
N ASP A 79 18.06 31.62 -36.75
CA ASP A 79 18.13 32.84 -37.57
C ASP A 79 16.72 33.43 -37.84
N LYS A 80 15.67 32.63 -37.64
CA LYS A 80 14.27 33.01 -37.78
C LYS A 80 13.55 32.87 -36.44
N PRO A 81 13.75 33.79 -35.48
CA PRO A 81 13.28 33.62 -34.10
C PRO A 81 11.76 33.61 -33.97
N ASP A 82 11.00 34.32 -34.82
CA ASP A 82 9.55 34.46 -34.65
C ASP A 82 8.81 33.11 -34.82
N PRO A 83 9.02 32.27 -35.82
CA PRO A 83 8.42 30.93 -35.91
C PRO A 83 8.85 30.02 -34.75
N LEU A 84 10.12 30.08 -34.34
CA LEU A 84 10.66 29.30 -33.23
C LEU A 84 10.03 29.70 -31.90
N GLU A 85 9.91 31.02 -31.64
CA GLU A 85 9.26 31.57 -30.47
C GLU A 85 7.79 31.11 -30.39
N ARG A 86 7.08 31.24 -31.51
CA ARG A 86 5.66 30.82 -31.59
C ARG A 86 5.51 29.34 -31.32
N TYR A 87 6.37 28.52 -31.90
CA TYR A 87 6.36 27.08 -31.66
C TYR A 87 6.59 26.76 -30.17
N PHE A 88 7.64 27.30 -29.55
CA PHE A 88 7.95 27.06 -28.14
C PHE A 88 6.83 27.59 -27.22
N PHE A 89 6.28 28.74 -27.53
CA PHE A 89 5.12 29.30 -26.79
C PHE A 89 3.94 28.34 -26.81
N GLU A 90 3.55 27.82 -27.98
CA GLU A 90 2.43 26.91 -28.10
C GLU A 90 2.71 25.56 -27.43
N GLN A 91 3.93 25.05 -27.51
CA GLN A 91 4.31 23.84 -26.79
C GLN A 91 4.16 24.02 -25.28
N LEU A 92 4.63 25.12 -24.73
CA LEU A 92 4.46 25.43 -23.32
C LEU A 92 2.98 25.62 -22.94
N ARG A 93 2.21 26.30 -23.77
CA ARG A 93 0.77 26.49 -23.52
C ARG A 93 0.01 25.18 -23.43
N LEU A 94 0.31 24.24 -24.32
CA LEU A 94 -0.35 22.93 -24.40
C LEU A 94 0.14 21.92 -23.35
N ARG A 95 1.35 22.10 -22.82
CA ARG A 95 1.98 21.13 -21.90
C ARG A 95 2.40 21.77 -20.60
N PRO A 96 1.51 21.80 -19.59
CA PRO A 96 1.80 22.41 -18.28
C PRO A 96 3.03 21.84 -17.57
N LEU A 97 3.43 20.62 -17.88
CA LEU A 97 4.64 19.97 -17.39
C LEU A 97 5.90 20.76 -17.69
N LEU A 98 6.00 21.36 -18.90
CA LEU A 98 7.19 22.03 -19.36
C LEU A 98 7.30 23.42 -18.70
N ALA A 99 8.44 23.66 -18.07
CA ALA A 99 8.79 24.95 -17.50
C ALA A 99 9.43 25.89 -18.54
N GLY A 100 10.14 25.34 -19.52
CA GLY A 100 10.76 26.07 -20.59
C GLY A 100 11.30 25.19 -21.71
N LEU A 101 11.47 25.79 -22.89
CA LEU A 101 12.07 25.19 -24.08
C LEU A 101 13.14 26.13 -24.60
N TYR A 102 14.28 25.59 -25.00
CA TYR A 102 15.39 26.40 -25.43
C TYR A 102 16.29 25.70 -26.46
N LEU A 103 17.04 26.51 -27.21
CA LEU A 103 18.00 26.08 -28.17
C LEU A 103 19.32 26.83 -27.92
N GLY A 104 20.44 26.11 -27.86
CA GLY A 104 21.77 26.68 -27.76
C GLY A 104 22.67 26.15 -28.89
N ASN A 105 23.52 26.98 -29.46
CA ASN A 105 24.42 26.60 -30.54
C ASN A 105 25.90 26.67 -30.13
N PRO A 106 26.85 26.14 -30.97
CA PRO A 106 28.28 26.18 -30.71
C PRO A 106 28.87 27.61 -30.70
N ALA A 107 28.19 28.58 -31.28
CA ALA A 107 28.60 30.00 -31.22
C ALA A 107 28.29 30.64 -29.84
N GLY A 108 27.60 29.90 -28.95
CA GLY A 108 27.20 30.40 -27.64
C GLY A 108 25.93 31.27 -27.69
N GLU A 109 25.21 31.24 -28.79
CA GLU A 109 23.90 31.85 -28.90
C GLU A 109 22.84 30.97 -28.22
N PHE A 110 21.79 31.63 -27.73
CA PHE A 110 20.78 30.96 -26.93
C PHE A 110 19.41 31.56 -27.17
N PHE A 111 18.44 30.72 -27.39
CA PHE A 111 17.04 31.06 -27.54
C PHE A 111 16.21 30.30 -26.49
N TYR A 112 15.51 30.99 -25.63
CA TYR A 112 14.80 30.38 -24.50
C TYR A 112 13.42 31.00 -24.30
N VAL A 113 12.39 30.18 -24.33
CA VAL A 113 11.03 30.54 -23.93
C VAL A 113 10.68 29.79 -22.65
N MET A 114 10.35 30.49 -21.59
CA MET A 114 10.00 29.95 -20.30
C MET A 114 8.64 30.45 -19.81
N ARG A 115 8.00 29.68 -18.95
CA ARG A 115 6.81 30.16 -18.25
C ARG A 115 7.16 31.33 -17.35
N ASN A 116 6.32 32.34 -17.43
CA ASN A 116 6.35 33.43 -16.46
C ASN A 116 5.27 33.18 -15.42
N ASN A 117 5.69 32.88 -14.18
CA ASN A 117 4.78 32.61 -13.06
C ASN A 117 4.41 33.90 -12.30
N GLU A 118 4.72 35.10 -12.86
CA GLU A 118 4.27 36.36 -12.31
C GLU A 118 2.74 36.52 -12.44
N LYS A 119 2.18 37.53 -11.76
CA LYS A 119 0.73 37.70 -11.59
C LYS A 119 -0.11 37.66 -12.88
N GLU A 120 0.48 37.97 -14.04
CA GLU A 120 -0.24 38.00 -15.32
C GLU A 120 -0.12 36.67 -16.10
N GLY A 121 0.72 35.74 -15.64
CA GLY A 121 1.01 34.51 -16.39
C GLY A 121 1.74 34.78 -17.72
N GLY A 122 1.69 33.80 -18.64
CA GLY A 122 2.31 33.93 -19.97
C GLY A 122 3.73 33.35 -20.04
N THR A 123 4.56 33.96 -20.87
CA THR A 123 5.94 33.50 -21.10
C THR A 123 6.94 34.65 -21.05
N ARG A 124 8.20 34.29 -20.81
CA ARG A 124 9.33 35.17 -21.02
C ARG A 124 10.26 34.52 -22.01
N THR A 125 10.59 35.24 -23.09
CA THR A 125 11.60 34.86 -24.08
C THR A 125 12.91 35.56 -23.77
N LYS A 126 14.02 34.79 -23.85
CA LYS A 126 15.39 35.30 -23.74
C LYS A 126 16.13 34.93 -24.99
N VAL A 127 16.71 35.92 -25.64
CA VAL A 127 17.52 35.72 -26.85
C VAL A 127 18.92 36.26 -26.61
N ILE A 128 19.92 35.41 -26.82
CA ILE A 128 21.35 35.77 -26.78
C ILE A 128 21.91 35.63 -28.16
N ARG A 129 22.46 36.72 -28.73
CA ARG A 129 23.15 36.75 -29.99
C ARG A 129 24.59 37.21 -29.83
N ASN A 130 25.49 36.64 -30.58
CA ASN A 130 26.91 37.03 -30.65
C ASN A 130 27.22 37.55 -32.05
N GLY A 131 26.94 38.86 -32.24
CA GLY A 131 27.17 39.53 -33.53
C GLY A 131 28.47 40.32 -33.58
N PRO A 132 28.76 40.98 -34.73
CA PRO A 132 29.94 41.82 -34.91
C PRO A 132 30.04 42.99 -33.91
N SER A 133 28.87 43.45 -33.40
CA SER A 133 28.77 44.51 -32.38
C SER A 133 28.97 44.00 -30.96
N GLY A 134 29.23 42.71 -30.77
CA GLY A 134 29.36 42.10 -29.47
C GLY A 134 28.14 41.22 -29.10
N ARG A 135 28.09 40.88 -27.82
CA ARG A 135 27.02 40.09 -27.25
C ARG A 135 25.80 40.96 -26.94
N GLU A 136 24.63 40.53 -27.41
CA GLU A 136 23.36 41.17 -27.12
C GLU A 136 22.44 40.18 -26.43
N VAL A 137 21.75 40.62 -25.36
CA VAL A 137 20.75 39.84 -24.65
C VAL A 137 19.45 40.63 -24.60
N GLU A 138 18.40 40.03 -25.15
CA GLU A 138 17.06 40.61 -25.18
C GLU A 138 16.11 39.70 -24.41
N LEU A 139 15.24 40.34 -23.58
CA LEU A 139 14.19 39.70 -22.79
C LEU A 139 12.85 40.25 -23.24
N THR A 140 11.90 39.38 -23.58
CA THR A 140 10.54 39.76 -24.00
C THR A 140 9.52 39.00 -23.16
N TRP A 141 8.59 39.73 -22.55
CA TRP A 141 7.47 39.15 -21.80
C TRP A 141 6.21 39.18 -22.63
N ARG A 142 5.49 38.06 -22.65
CA ARG A 142 4.25 37.90 -23.38
C ARG A 142 3.12 37.44 -22.47
N ARG A 143 1.92 37.92 -22.74
CA ARG A 143 0.67 37.41 -22.13
C ARG A 143 0.31 36.01 -22.67
N PRO A 144 -0.67 35.33 -22.03
CA PRO A 144 -1.21 34.06 -22.54
C PRO A 144 -1.80 34.11 -23.96
N ASP A 145 -2.23 35.32 -24.41
CA ASP A 145 -2.70 35.58 -25.77
C ASP A 145 -1.60 35.92 -26.76
N TYR A 146 -0.34 35.77 -26.35
CA TYR A 146 0.87 36.08 -27.14
C TYR A 146 1.19 37.55 -27.30
N THR A 147 0.40 38.50 -26.79
CA THR A 147 0.72 39.93 -26.88
C THR A 147 1.96 40.28 -26.04
N ILE A 148 2.80 41.18 -26.56
CA ILE A 148 3.99 41.65 -25.86
C ILE A 148 3.57 42.59 -24.72
N VAL A 149 4.10 42.33 -23.54
CA VAL A 149 3.95 43.20 -22.37
C VAL A 149 5.07 44.24 -22.30
N LYS A 150 6.30 43.74 -22.46
CA LYS A 150 7.52 44.56 -22.47
C LYS A 150 8.66 43.81 -23.16
N SER A 151 9.65 44.58 -23.63
CA SER A 151 10.96 44.08 -24.02
C SER A 151 12.05 44.94 -23.39
N GLU A 152 13.13 44.30 -22.95
CA GLU A 152 14.28 44.99 -22.37
C GLU A 152 15.59 44.26 -22.72
N ARG A 153 16.73 44.99 -22.67
CA ARG A 153 18.05 44.42 -22.83
C ARG A 153 18.70 44.16 -21.48
N ASP A 154 19.40 43.02 -21.36
CA ASP A 154 20.15 42.65 -20.15
C ASP A 154 21.63 42.53 -20.47
N PRO A 155 22.42 43.64 -20.47
CA PRO A 155 23.83 43.60 -20.79
C PRO A 155 24.68 42.91 -19.72
N GLN A 156 24.15 42.61 -18.54
CA GLN A 156 24.86 41.96 -17.45
C GLN A 156 24.68 40.42 -17.48
N ASP A 157 23.81 39.89 -18.31
CA ASP A 157 23.61 38.46 -18.45
C ASP A 157 24.85 37.78 -18.99
N ASN A 158 25.40 36.83 -18.25
CA ASN A 158 26.61 36.08 -18.55
C ASN A 158 26.34 34.61 -18.88
N TYR A 159 25.11 34.25 -19.18
CA TYR A 159 24.73 32.87 -19.47
C TYR A 159 25.37 32.37 -20.75
N ASP A 160 26.15 31.28 -20.68
CA ASP A 160 26.68 30.57 -21.85
C ASP A 160 26.15 29.13 -21.86
N PRO A 161 25.35 28.73 -22.88
CA PRO A 161 24.79 27.38 -22.98
C PRO A 161 25.85 26.31 -23.00
N ARG A 162 27.01 26.55 -23.64
CA ARG A 162 28.10 25.56 -23.82
C ARG A 162 28.71 25.12 -22.49
N THR A 163 28.62 25.93 -21.44
CA THR A 163 29.13 25.61 -20.10
C THR A 163 28.18 24.76 -19.27
N ARG A 164 26.95 24.56 -19.76
CA ARG A 164 25.91 23.87 -19.03
C ARG A 164 25.93 22.37 -19.20
N GLY A 165 25.58 21.65 -18.15
CA GLY A 165 25.57 20.18 -18.15
C GLY A 165 24.68 19.59 -19.24
N TRP A 166 23.45 20.14 -19.40
CA TRP A 166 22.52 19.70 -20.44
C TRP A 166 23.10 19.77 -21.86
N TYR A 167 23.82 20.85 -22.17
CA TYR A 167 24.45 21.05 -23.49
C TYR A 167 25.59 20.06 -23.68
N ARG A 168 26.53 20.02 -22.74
CA ARG A 168 27.70 19.14 -22.80
C ARG A 168 27.32 17.67 -22.90
N SER A 169 26.41 17.21 -22.06
CA SER A 169 25.96 15.81 -22.07
C SER A 169 25.30 15.40 -23.39
N ALA A 170 24.51 16.29 -24.01
CA ALA A 170 23.89 16.00 -25.30
C ALA A 170 24.95 15.96 -26.44
N VAL A 171 25.92 16.87 -26.41
CA VAL A 171 27.03 16.90 -27.38
C VAL A 171 27.92 15.65 -27.25
N GLU A 172 28.29 15.28 -26.03
CA GLU A 172 29.15 14.13 -25.74
C GLU A 172 28.48 12.81 -26.12
N ARG A 173 27.20 12.63 -25.74
CA ARG A 173 26.42 11.42 -26.07
C ARG A 173 26.00 11.36 -27.54
N ARG A 174 25.99 12.49 -28.23
CA ARG A 174 25.47 12.62 -29.62
C ARG A 174 24.04 12.06 -29.73
N GLY A 175 23.24 12.21 -28.68
CA GLY A 175 21.91 11.68 -28.57
C GLY A 175 21.10 12.32 -27.43
N ARG A 176 19.84 12.00 -27.39
CA ARG A 176 18.93 12.49 -26.37
C ARG A 176 19.40 12.04 -24.96
N VAL A 177 19.34 12.96 -23.99
CA VAL A 177 19.79 12.72 -22.63
C VAL A 177 18.95 13.49 -21.62
N TRP A 178 18.61 12.85 -20.53
CA TRP A 178 18.09 13.51 -19.34
C TRP A 178 19.24 13.96 -18.43
N THR A 179 19.21 15.18 -17.89
CA THR A 179 20.19 15.65 -16.90
C THR A 179 19.87 15.12 -15.50
N GLU A 180 20.89 14.95 -14.66
CA GLU A 180 20.61 14.87 -13.22
C GLU A 180 19.89 16.14 -12.74
N PRO A 181 19.15 16.07 -11.60
CA PRO A 181 18.53 17.23 -11.01
C PRO A 181 19.55 18.34 -10.69
N TYR A 182 19.26 19.57 -11.11
CA TYR A 182 20.09 20.74 -10.86
C TYR A 182 19.26 22.00 -10.72
N ILE A 183 19.88 23.12 -10.30
CA ILE A 183 19.19 24.42 -10.26
C ILE A 183 19.27 25.07 -11.63
N PHE A 184 18.12 25.43 -12.19
CA PHE A 184 18.03 26.22 -13.40
C PHE A 184 18.65 27.61 -13.19
N PHE A 185 19.53 28.02 -14.11
CA PHE A 185 20.24 29.29 -13.98
C PHE A 185 19.28 30.49 -13.93
N THR A 186 18.28 30.49 -14.78
CA THR A 186 17.39 31.65 -14.97
C THR A 186 16.27 31.69 -13.94
N SER A 187 15.59 30.54 -13.65
CA SER A 187 14.47 30.52 -12.72
C SER A 187 14.87 30.30 -11.26
N ARG A 188 16.13 29.86 -11.01
CA ARG A 188 16.63 29.46 -9.69
C ARG A 188 15.84 28.36 -9.02
N LYS A 189 15.09 27.61 -9.80
CA LYS A 189 14.30 26.47 -9.32
C LYS A 189 15.01 25.16 -9.63
N PRO A 190 14.81 24.12 -8.80
CA PRO A 190 15.33 22.80 -9.06
C PRO A 190 14.53 22.11 -10.16
N GLY A 191 15.21 21.46 -11.07
CA GLY A 191 14.59 20.77 -12.18
C GLY A 191 15.50 19.77 -12.86
N ILE A 192 14.97 19.14 -13.89
CA ILE A 192 15.67 18.27 -14.82
C ILE A 192 15.45 18.77 -16.24
N THR A 193 16.38 18.47 -17.11
CA THR A 193 16.30 18.82 -18.53
C THR A 193 16.38 17.58 -19.41
N LEU A 194 15.50 17.48 -20.38
CA LEU A 194 15.67 16.62 -21.53
C LEU A 194 16.38 17.41 -22.62
N ALA A 195 17.59 16.99 -23.00
CA ALA A 195 18.38 17.61 -24.03
C ALA A 195 18.59 16.70 -25.26
N SER A 196 18.52 17.25 -26.44
CA SER A 196 18.74 16.52 -27.71
C SER A 196 19.57 17.34 -28.66
N PRO A 197 20.67 16.78 -29.21
CA PRO A 197 21.50 17.48 -30.20
C PRO A 197 20.79 17.50 -31.55
N ILE A 198 20.89 18.62 -32.24
CA ILE A 198 20.57 18.77 -33.67
C ILE A 198 21.87 18.51 -34.44
N ILE A 199 21.89 17.45 -35.20
CA ILE A 199 23.09 16.99 -35.93
C ILE A 199 22.91 17.32 -37.41
N GLY A 200 23.80 18.13 -37.93
CA GLY A 200 23.84 18.51 -39.33
C GLY A 200 24.25 17.37 -40.27
N LYS A 201 24.12 17.59 -41.56
CA LYS A 201 24.46 16.61 -42.61
C LYS A 201 25.92 16.23 -42.62
N ASP A 202 26.78 17.11 -42.15
CA ASP A 202 28.24 16.89 -41.98
C ASP A 202 28.58 16.17 -40.68
N SER A 203 27.58 15.72 -39.96
CA SER A 203 27.69 15.09 -38.63
C SER A 203 28.21 16.03 -37.53
N THR A 204 28.22 17.33 -37.70
CA THR A 204 28.50 18.29 -36.63
C THR A 204 27.23 18.55 -35.79
N VAL A 205 27.41 18.96 -34.54
CA VAL A 205 26.31 19.42 -33.72
C VAL A 205 26.06 20.89 -34.03
N GLU A 206 24.95 21.19 -34.68
CA GLU A 206 24.53 22.54 -35.02
C GLU A 206 23.90 23.30 -33.84
N ALA A 207 23.14 22.57 -33.01
CA ALA A 207 22.53 23.11 -31.83
C ALA A 207 22.16 21.99 -30.86
N VAL A 208 21.74 22.35 -29.62
CA VAL A 208 21.15 21.44 -28.69
C VAL A 208 19.79 22.04 -28.22
N LEU A 209 18.72 21.28 -28.43
CA LEU A 209 17.37 21.56 -27.94
C LEU A 209 17.24 21.04 -26.50
N GLY A 210 16.71 21.88 -25.59
CA GLY A 210 16.46 21.51 -24.22
C GLY A 210 15.01 21.77 -23.80
N ALA A 211 14.48 20.91 -22.95
CA ALA A 211 13.17 21.05 -22.33
C ALA A 211 13.29 20.87 -20.81
N ASP A 212 12.91 21.90 -20.07
CA ASP A 212 12.97 21.94 -18.60
C ASP A 212 11.68 21.47 -17.95
N ILE A 213 11.84 20.64 -16.91
CA ILE A 213 10.75 20.22 -16.00
C ILE A 213 11.16 20.57 -14.58
N GLU A 214 10.32 21.36 -13.88
CA GLU A 214 10.55 21.66 -12.47
C GLU A 214 10.21 20.45 -11.58
N ILE A 215 11.01 20.18 -10.56
CA ILE A 215 10.77 19.09 -9.58
C ILE A 215 9.45 19.27 -8.85
N SER A 216 9.03 20.53 -8.62
CA SER A 216 7.72 20.83 -8.04
C SER A 216 6.55 20.29 -8.87
N GLU A 217 6.69 20.23 -10.21
CA GLU A 217 5.66 19.66 -11.08
C GLU A 217 5.62 18.14 -11.00
N ILE A 218 6.79 17.49 -10.90
CA ILE A 218 6.89 16.04 -10.68
C ILE A 218 6.22 15.68 -9.34
N SER A 219 6.58 16.40 -8.27
CA SER A 219 5.99 16.22 -6.94
C SER A 219 4.47 16.41 -6.94
N ARG A 220 3.97 17.42 -7.64
CA ARG A 220 2.54 17.67 -7.80
C ARG A 220 1.83 16.54 -8.55
N SER A 221 2.47 15.97 -9.55
CA SER A 221 1.95 14.80 -10.26
C SER A 221 1.85 13.58 -9.37
N LEU A 222 2.91 13.28 -8.59
CA LEU A 222 2.88 12.23 -7.58
C LEU A 222 1.78 12.45 -6.54
N GLY A 223 1.58 13.68 -6.08
CA GLY A 223 0.52 14.05 -5.15
C GLY A 223 -0.88 13.77 -5.69
N ARG A 224 -1.12 14.04 -6.98
CA ARG A 224 -2.40 13.71 -7.64
C ARG A 224 -2.63 12.20 -7.74
N THR A 225 -1.61 11.45 -8.09
CA THR A 225 -1.68 9.98 -8.18
C THR A 225 -1.86 9.35 -6.81
N SER A 226 -1.17 9.83 -5.78
CA SER A 226 -1.26 9.31 -4.40
C SER A 226 -2.58 9.70 -3.72
N GLY A 227 -3.18 10.83 -4.06
CA GLY A 227 -4.46 11.29 -3.51
C GLY A 227 -5.63 10.33 -3.79
N LEU A 228 -5.54 9.52 -4.85
CA LEU A 228 -6.48 8.45 -5.15
C LEU A 228 -6.34 7.24 -4.18
N LEU A 229 -5.30 7.23 -3.35
CA LEU A 229 -4.87 6.10 -2.53
C LEU A 229 -4.67 6.57 -1.08
N GLN A 230 -5.76 6.75 -0.34
CA GLN A 230 -5.77 7.30 1.03
C GLN A 230 -4.63 6.82 1.94
N GLY A 231 -3.89 7.78 2.51
CA GLY A 231 -2.83 7.52 3.50
C GLY A 231 -1.54 6.93 2.94
N ARG A 232 -1.35 6.90 1.62
CA ARG A 232 -0.12 6.44 0.96
C ARG A 232 0.82 7.61 0.71
N SER A 233 2.12 7.39 0.89
CA SER A 233 3.15 8.29 0.41
C SER A 233 3.86 7.67 -0.80
N VAL A 234 4.12 8.52 -1.79
CA VAL A 234 4.86 8.14 -3.01
C VAL A 234 5.99 9.13 -3.18
N TYR A 235 7.20 8.63 -3.36
CA TYR A 235 8.35 9.47 -3.63
C TYR A 235 9.33 8.83 -4.60
N ILE A 236 10.11 9.67 -5.26
CA ILE A 236 11.19 9.27 -6.16
C ILE A 236 12.50 9.60 -5.46
N SER A 237 13.43 8.64 -5.49
CA SER A 237 14.78 8.82 -4.98
C SER A 237 15.84 8.31 -5.95
N THR A 238 17.05 8.81 -5.79
CA THR A 238 18.24 8.25 -6.42
C THR A 238 18.73 7.02 -5.65
N SER A 239 19.62 6.25 -6.25
CA SER A 239 20.24 5.08 -5.61
C SER A 239 21.08 5.44 -4.37
N ASP A 240 21.61 6.67 -4.30
CA ASP A 240 22.34 7.20 -3.15
C ASP A 240 21.42 7.85 -2.09
N GLY A 241 20.10 7.71 -2.26
CA GLY A 241 19.09 8.09 -1.27
C GLY A 241 18.66 9.55 -1.28
N LYS A 242 19.00 10.34 -2.31
CA LYS A 242 18.47 11.71 -2.45
C LYS A 242 17.01 11.68 -2.89
N VAL A 243 16.15 12.43 -2.23
CA VAL A 243 14.74 12.56 -2.57
C VAL A 243 14.58 13.55 -3.72
N ILE A 244 14.14 13.07 -4.88
CA ILE A 244 13.96 13.90 -6.08
C ILE A 244 12.56 14.49 -6.15
N ALA A 245 11.55 13.70 -5.83
CA ALA A 245 10.17 14.15 -5.81
C ALA A 245 9.38 13.43 -4.71
N HIS A 246 8.37 14.08 -4.17
CA HIS A 246 7.56 13.54 -3.07
C HIS A 246 6.09 13.95 -3.24
N SER A 247 5.17 13.03 -2.96
CA SER A 247 3.72 13.28 -3.05
C SER A 247 3.22 14.37 -2.12
N THR A 248 3.95 14.65 -1.01
CA THR A 248 3.68 15.77 -0.12
C THR A 248 4.54 16.97 -0.54
N ALA A 249 3.90 18.09 -0.80
CA ALA A 249 4.59 19.33 -1.18
C ALA A 249 5.56 19.80 -0.08
N GLY A 250 6.69 20.40 -0.50
CA GLY A 250 7.68 20.99 0.42
C GLY A 250 8.65 19.99 1.07
N VAL A 251 8.49 18.70 0.85
CA VAL A 251 9.32 17.66 1.52
C VAL A 251 10.71 17.53 0.88
N VAL A 252 10.83 17.77 -0.42
CA VAL A 252 12.05 17.48 -1.22
C VAL A 252 13.25 18.33 -0.80
N LEU A 253 13.02 19.59 -0.45
CA LEU A 253 14.07 20.54 -0.10
C LEU A 253 14.04 20.83 1.40
N PRO A 254 15.20 20.86 2.08
CA PRO A 254 15.25 21.32 3.46
C PRO A 254 14.96 22.82 3.53
N ASP A 255 14.36 23.28 4.64
CA ASP A 255 14.01 24.69 4.87
C ASP A 255 15.23 25.65 4.81
N SER A 256 16.43 25.12 5.00
CA SER A 256 17.72 25.85 4.94
C SER A 256 18.44 25.74 3.59
N ALA A 257 17.74 25.35 2.50
CA ALA A 257 18.37 25.14 1.18
C ALA A 257 18.90 26.40 0.50
N ALA A 258 18.78 27.55 1.12
CA ALA A 258 19.25 28.86 0.63
C ALA A 258 20.69 29.21 1.05
N GLY A 259 21.57 28.22 1.29
CA GLY A 259 22.99 28.46 1.55
C GLY A 259 23.78 28.64 0.25
N ASP A 260 24.88 29.40 0.32
CA ASP A 260 25.76 29.82 -0.78
C ASP A 260 26.40 28.68 -1.61
N ASN A 261 26.23 27.42 -1.23
CA ASN A 261 26.94 26.25 -1.78
C ASN A 261 26.11 25.29 -2.63
N GLY A 262 25.01 25.74 -3.23
CA GLY A 262 24.20 24.92 -4.14
C GLY A 262 23.03 24.20 -3.45
N LEU A 263 22.11 23.71 -4.26
CA LEU A 263 20.89 23.04 -3.81
C LEU A 263 21.25 21.69 -3.20
N ARG A 264 20.89 21.49 -1.94
CA ARG A 264 20.95 20.19 -1.29
C ARG A 264 19.56 19.54 -1.34
N PHE A 265 19.47 18.38 -1.95
CA PHE A 265 18.30 17.51 -1.83
C PHE A 265 18.30 16.83 -0.46
N ARG A 266 17.11 16.65 0.11
CA ARG A 266 16.93 15.91 1.36
C ARG A 266 17.26 14.43 1.13
N GLN A 267 17.91 13.81 2.10
CA GLN A 267 18.13 12.35 2.09
C GLN A 267 16.85 11.66 2.60
N ILE A 268 16.57 10.42 2.11
CA ILE A 268 15.45 9.62 2.60
C ILE A 268 15.54 9.44 4.12
N SER A 269 16.75 9.26 4.66
CA SER A 269 17.00 9.11 6.11
C SER A 269 16.63 10.35 6.94
N GLU A 270 16.47 11.51 6.30
CA GLU A 270 16.05 12.77 6.94
C GLU A 270 14.52 12.95 6.91
N LEU A 271 13.80 12.05 6.22
CA LEU A 271 12.34 12.08 6.20
C LEU A 271 11.76 11.55 7.52
N PRO A 272 10.63 12.11 7.97
CA PRO A 272 9.98 11.63 9.19
C PRO A 272 9.29 10.28 9.00
N GLY A 273 9.07 9.57 10.10
CA GLY A 273 8.23 8.37 10.14
C GLY A 273 8.79 7.19 9.34
N ILE A 274 7.89 6.53 8.60
CA ILE A 274 8.21 5.29 7.87
C ILE A 274 9.26 5.48 6.77
N GLU A 275 9.29 6.62 6.13
CA GLU A 275 10.16 6.89 4.99
C GLU A 275 11.63 6.89 5.42
N GLY A 276 11.96 7.63 6.48
CA GLY A 276 13.30 7.63 7.05
C GLY A 276 13.70 6.29 7.67
N THR A 277 12.75 5.60 8.28
CA THR A 277 12.99 4.26 8.86
C THR A 277 13.30 3.22 7.77
N ALA A 278 12.60 3.28 6.64
CA ALA A 278 12.79 2.37 5.51
C ALA A 278 14.10 2.62 4.74
N ALA A 279 14.75 3.77 4.92
CA ALA A 279 15.95 4.18 4.15
C ALA A 279 17.07 3.14 4.20
N LYS A 280 17.33 2.54 5.38
CA LYS A 280 18.37 1.52 5.56
C LYS A 280 18.07 0.25 4.75
N GLN A 281 16.83 -0.23 4.80
CA GLN A 281 16.39 -1.42 4.09
C GLN A 281 16.36 -1.18 2.57
N LEU A 282 16.03 0.04 2.16
CA LEU A 282 16.02 0.43 0.76
C LEU A 282 17.41 0.30 0.13
N SER A 283 18.47 0.75 0.82
CA SER A 283 19.86 0.66 0.34
C SER A 283 20.33 -0.79 0.18
N GLU A 284 19.87 -1.71 1.01
CA GLU A 284 20.21 -3.14 0.95
C GLU A 284 19.49 -3.89 -0.19
N LEU A 285 18.32 -3.40 -0.61
CA LEU A 285 17.49 -4.02 -1.64
C LEU A 285 17.80 -3.47 -3.04
N THR A 286 18.55 -2.39 -3.14
CA THR A 286 18.97 -1.75 -4.40
C THR A 286 19.88 -2.70 -5.18
N GLY A 287 19.40 -3.25 -6.29
CA GLY A 287 20.17 -4.14 -7.17
C GLY A 287 19.54 -5.49 -7.48
N LYS A 288 18.41 -5.81 -6.84
CA LYS A 288 17.65 -7.04 -7.12
C LYS A 288 16.42 -6.69 -7.95
N GLY A 289 16.57 -6.57 -9.25
CA GLY A 289 15.52 -6.20 -10.20
C GLY A 289 14.10 -6.69 -9.85
N SER A 290 13.07 -5.97 -10.35
CA SER A 290 11.65 -6.11 -10.05
C SER A 290 11.17 -5.44 -8.74
N ALA A 291 9.89 -5.06 -8.72
CA ALA A 291 9.27 -4.40 -7.56
C ALA A 291 9.38 -5.28 -6.30
N ASN A 292 10.12 -4.81 -5.31
CA ASN A 292 10.27 -5.46 -4.01
C ASN A 292 9.32 -4.82 -3.00
N ALA A 293 8.66 -5.64 -2.17
CA ALA A 293 7.81 -5.15 -1.09
C ALA A 293 8.11 -5.88 0.22
N TRP A 294 8.19 -5.11 1.32
CA TRP A 294 8.42 -5.62 2.67
C TRP A 294 7.57 -4.90 3.70
N GLU A 295 7.44 -5.47 4.89
CA GLU A 295 6.82 -4.80 6.03
C GLU A 295 7.88 -4.03 6.83
N ALA A 296 7.53 -2.81 7.26
CA ALA A 296 8.32 -1.99 8.16
C ALA A 296 7.42 -1.34 9.21
N GLU A 297 7.98 -0.96 10.33
CA GLU A 297 7.24 -0.34 11.43
C GLU A 297 7.87 1.01 11.80
N ALA A 298 7.04 2.04 11.92
CA ALA A 298 7.44 3.35 12.40
C ALA A 298 6.31 3.95 13.24
N ASP A 299 6.66 4.63 14.33
CA ASP A 299 5.74 5.31 15.24
C ASP A 299 4.60 4.41 15.76
N GLY A 300 4.88 3.11 15.99
CA GLY A 300 3.91 2.10 16.44
C GLY A 300 2.90 1.67 15.38
N GLN A 301 3.06 2.10 14.13
CA GLN A 301 2.24 1.72 12.99
C GLN A 301 3.05 0.87 12.00
N ARG A 302 2.41 -0.19 11.46
CA ARG A 302 3.01 -1.02 10.41
C ARG A 302 2.64 -0.53 9.03
N TYR A 303 3.60 -0.65 8.11
CA TYR A 303 3.47 -0.25 6.72
C TYR A 303 3.97 -1.36 5.80
N PHE A 304 3.41 -1.40 4.60
CA PHE A 304 4.05 -2.03 3.47
C PHE A 304 4.85 -0.97 2.71
N VAL A 305 6.13 -1.23 2.53
CA VAL A 305 7.00 -0.41 1.70
C VAL A 305 7.28 -1.20 0.43
N ALA A 306 7.05 -0.59 -0.71
CA ALA A 306 7.34 -1.19 -1.99
C ALA A 306 8.22 -0.25 -2.82
N VAL A 307 9.20 -0.81 -3.51
CA VAL A 307 10.14 -0.09 -4.37
C VAL A 307 10.19 -0.70 -5.74
N GLY A 308 10.25 0.13 -6.75
CA GLY A 308 10.49 -0.27 -8.14
C GLY A 308 11.44 0.70 -8.84
N GLN A 309 12.23 0.19 -9.77
CA GLN A 309 13.17 0.99 -10.54
C GLN A 309 12.46 1.55 -11.78
N MET A 310 12.67 2.83 -12.06
CA MET A 310 12.21 3.47 -13.29
C MET A 310 13.17 3.12 -14.43
N SER A 311 12.63 2.71 -15.59
CA SER A 311 13.41 2.19 -16.72
C SER A 311 13.59 3.17 -17.86
N ASN A 312 12.71 4.17 -17.96
CA ASN A 312 12.68 5.11 -19.11
C ASN A 312 13.52 6.37 -18.92
N ILE A 313 14.25 6.48 -17.82
CA ILE A 313 15.13 7.62 -17.51
C ILE A 313 16.57 7.12 -17.46
N ASP A 314 17.51 7.89 -18.00
CA ASP A 314 18.94 7.53 -18.13
C ASP A 314 19.71 7.29 -16.81
N TRP A 315 19.04 7.44 -15.68
CA TRP A 315 19.59 7.16 -14.35
C TRP A 315 18.71 6.25 -13.53
N PRO A 316 19.31 5.55 -12.55
CA PRO A 316 18.62 4.58 -11.73
C PRO A 316 17.76 5.26 -10.65
N TRP A 317 16.68 5.92 -11.04
CA TRP A 317 15.71 6.41 -10.10
C TRP A 317 14.82 5.29 -9.60
N GLN A 318 14.49 5.39 -8.33
CA GLN A 318 13.61 4.46 -7.65
C GLN A 318 12.33 5.17 -7.24
N LEU A 319 11.21 4.56 -7.55
CA LEU A 319 9.93 4.98 -7.05
C LEU A 319 9.56 4.12 -5.85
N VAL A 320 9.28 4.77 -4.73
CA VAL A 320 8.93 4.12 -3.47
C VAL A 320 7.50 4.49 -3.10
N VAL A 321 6.73 3.47 -2.71
CA VAL A 321 5.36 3.63 -2.20
C VAL A 321 5.31 3.08 -0.79
N THR A 322 4.82 3.87 0.16
CA THR A 322 4.51 3.42 1.51
C THR A 322 3.01 3.34 1.71
N VAL A 323 2.54 2.20 2.20
CA VAL A 323 1.11 1.93 2.43
C VAL A 323 0.92 1.58 3.89
N PRO A 324 0.18 2.39 4.68
CA PRO A 324 -0.10 2.02 6.05
C PRO A 324 -0.90 0.72 6.10
N LYS A 325 -0.47 -0.21 6.96
CA LYS A 325 -1.24 -1.40 7.28
C LYS A 325 -2.35 -0.98 8.26
N THR A 326 -3.27 -0.14 7.76
CA THR A 326 -4.44 0.24 8.54
C THR A 326 -5.21 -1.01 8.92
N ARG A 327 -5.80 -0.98 10.11
CA ARG A 327 -6.81 -1.95 10.54
C ARG A 327 -8.02 -1.87 9.61
N GLN A 328 -7.86 -2.28 8.35
CA GLN A 328 -9.01 -2.54 7.49
C GLN A 328 -9.67 -3.85 7.96
N LEU A 329 -10.28 -3.76 9.15
CA LEU A 329 -11.21 -4.77 9.64
C LEU A 329 -12.62 -4.56 9.06
N GLU A 330 -12.81 -3.53 8.21
CA GLU A 330 -14.15 -3.18 7.71
C GLU A 330 -14.78 -4.22 6.77
N PRO A 331 -14.10 -4.82 5.78
CA PRO A 331 -14.77 -5.89 5.02
C PRO A 331 -14.84 -7.22 5.77
N ALA A 332 -14.00 -7.43 6.81
CA ALA A 332 -14.07 -8.61 7.67
C ALA A 332 -15.23 -8.54 8.68
N SER A 333 -15.84 -7.37 8.90
CA SER A 333 -16.88 -7.21 9.93
C SER A 333 -18.15 -7.97 9.58
N GLU A 334 -18.64 -7.92 8.35
CA GLU A 334 -19.86 -8.65 7.94
C GLU A 334 -19.66 -10.18 7.99
N SER A 335 -18.57 -10.66 7.38
CA SER A 335 -18.25 -12.10 7.42
C SER A 335 -17.97 -12.58 8.85
N THR A 336 -17.35 -11.76 9.68
CA THR A 336 -17.08 -12.08 11.09
C THR A 336 -18.37 -12.09 11.91
N ILE A 337 -19.30 -11.16 11.68
CA ILE A 337 -20.62 -11.12 12.34
C ILE A 337 -21.44 -12.36 11.97
N ILE A 338 -21.45 -12.73 10.68
CA ILE A 338 -22.13 -13.95 10.20
C ILE A 338 -21.52 -15.20 10.87
N LEU A 339 -20.18 -15.30 10.92
CA LEU A 339 -19.50 -16.42 11.56
C LEU A 339 -19.83 -16.50 13.05
N ILE A 340 -19.80 -15.40 13.78
CA ILE A 340 -20.19 -15.34 15.21
C ILE A 340 -21.64 -15.75 15.38
N GLY A 341 -22.53 -15.30 14.49
CA GLY A 341 -23.95 -15.67 14.49
C GLY A 341 -24.16 -17.19 14.30
N VAL A 342 -23.49 -17.78 13.32
CA VAL A 342 -23.56 -19.23 13.06
C VAL A 342 -22.99 -20.03 14.22
N LEU A 343 -21.84 -19.63 14.77
CA LEU A 343 -21.24 -20.31 15.94
C LEU A 343 -22.11 -20.15 17.19
N GLY A 344 -22.73 -18.99 17.39
CA GLY A 344 -23.68 -18.76 18.48
C GLY A 344 -24.91 -19.66 18.37
N LEU A 345 -25.52 -19.79 17.19
CA LEU A 345 -26.64 -20.68 16.92
C LEU A 345 -26.27 -22.16 17.15
N ALA A 346 -25.10 -22.56 16.64
CA ALA A 346 -24.58 -23.93 16.85
C ALA A 346 -24.37 -24.23 18.33
N THR A 347 -23.89 -23.26 19.10
CA THR A 347 -23.73 -23.41 20.56
C THR A 347 -25.07 -23.56 21.28
N LEU A 348 -26.07 -22.76 20.92
CA LEU A 348 -27.41 -22.85 21.48
C LEU A 348 -28.06 -24.21 21.19
N LEU A 349 -27.93 -24.71 19.97
CA LEU A 349 -28.39 -26.03 19.55
C LEU A 349 -27.68 -27.14 20.34
N ALA A 350 -26.37 -27.08 20.49
CA ALA A 350 -25.62 -28.06 21.25
C ALA A 350 -25.99 -28.06 22.74
N CYS A 351 -26.21 -26.87 23.32
CA CYS A 351 -26.69 -26.75 24.70
C CYS A 351 -28.10 -27.33 24.86
N ALA A 352 -29.00 -27.09 23.92
CA ALA A 352 -30.35 -27.66 23.93
C ALA A 352 -30.34 -29.18 23.82
N ILE A 353 -29.54 -29.73 22.91
CA ILE A 353 -29.36 -31.19 22.75
C ILE A 353 -28.72 -31.79 24.01
N GLY A 354 -27.65 -31.18 24.52
CA GLY A 354 -26.99 -31.62 25.76
C GLY A 354 -27.94 -31.62 26.98
N TYR A 355 -28.79 -30.59 27.08
CA TYR A 355 -29.82 -30.51 28.13
C TYR A 355 -30.88 -31.61 27.96
N ALA A 356 -31.37 -31.81 26.73
CA ALA A 356 -32.36 -32.87 26.45
C ALA A 356 -31.78 -34.26 26.76
N MET A 357 -30.54 -34.55 26.33
CA MET A 357 -29.83 -35.81 26.64
C MET A 357 -29.58 -35.98 28.13
N SER A 358 -29.17 -34.92 28.84
CA SER A 358 -28.98 -34.95 30.30
C SER A 358 -30.27 -35.31 31.04
N ARG A 359 -31.41 -34.81 30.57
CA ARG A 359 -32.72 -35.08 31.15
C ARG A 359 -33.25 -36.49 30.75
N ALA A 360 -33.04 -36.88 29.49
CA ALA A 360 -33.51 -38.17 28.98
C ALA A 360 -32.72 -39.36 29.53
N ILE A 361 -31.44 -39.21 29.81
CA ILE A 361 -30.56 -40.33 30.24
C ILE A 361 -30.15 -40.14 31.71
N GLY A 362 -29.76 -38.95 32.10
CA GLY A 362 -29.17 -38.68 33.41
C GLY A 362 -30.16 -38.81 34.57
N GLY A 363 -31.40 -38.38 34.37
CA GLY A 363 -32.46 -38.51 35.35
C GLY A 363 -32.78 -39.99 35.68
N PRO A 364 -33.18 -40.77 34.67
CA PRO A 364 -33.49 -42.17 34.81
C PRO A 364 -32.37 -43.05 35.40
N VAL A 365 -31.13 -42.83 34.96
CA VAL A 365 -29.97 -43.55 35.53
C VAL A 365 -29.79 -43.24 37.01
N THR A 366 -30.08 -41.99 37.45
CA THR A 366 -30.01 -41.64 38.84
C THR A 366 -31.15 -42.33 39.65
N GLN A 367 -32.38 -42.39 39.07
CA GLN A 367 -33.51 -43.13 39.69
C GLN A 367 -33.24 -44.64 39.79
N LEU A 368 -32.64 -45.26 38.74
CA LEU A 368 -32.22 -46.65 38.79
C LEU A 368 -31.18 -46.89 39.88
N LEU A 369 -30.24 -45.99 40.09
CA LEU A 369 -29.26 -46.08 41.17
C LEU A 369 -29.93 -45.97 42.56
N GLU A 370 -30.86 -45.06 42.74
CA GLU A 370 -31.65 -44.90 43.96
C GLU A 370 -32.50 -46.15 44.22
N ASN A 371 -33.18 -46.67 43.19
CA ASN A 371 -33.93 -47.90 43.27
C ASN A 371 -33.03 -49.10 43.64
N ALA A 372 -31.83 -49.18 43.09
CA ALA A 372 -30.87 -50.20 43.45
C ALA A 372 -30.43 -50.13 44.94
N GLN A 373 -30.27 -48.90 45.46
CA GLN A 373 -29.96 -48.67 46.87
C GLN A 373 -31.12 -49.04 47.77
N LEU A 374 -32.38 -48.70 47.40
CA LEU A 374 -33.58 -49.07 48.06
C LEU A 374 -33.80 -50.58 48.09
N ALA A 375 -33.54 -51.26 46.94
CA ALA A 375 -33.58 -52.74 46.88
C ALA A 375 -32.53 -53.38 47.80
N ARG A 376 -31.33 -52.81 47.91
CA ARG A 376 -30.30 -53.27 48.84
C ARG A 376 -30.63 -53.12 50.30
N SER A 377 -31.32 -52.02 50.69
CA SER A 377 -31.73 -51.73 52.04
C SER A 377 -33.05 -52.44 52.46
N GLY A 378 -33.72 -53.15 51.53
CA GLY A 378 -34.98 -53.81 51.75
C GLY A 378 -36.26 -52.93 51.69
N ASN A 379 -36.12 -51.69 51.37
CA ASN A 379 -37.22 -50.70 51.30
C ASN A 379 -37.85 -50.68 49.88
N ILE A 380 -38.40 -51.82 49.47
CA ILE A 380 -38.92 -52.01 48.10
C ILE A 380 -40.16 -51.19 47.81
N GLU A 381 -40.93 -50.86 48.87
CA GLU A 381 -42.18 -50.08 48.79
C GLU A 381 -41.89 -48.61 48.33
N LEU A 382 -40.64 -48.12 48.47
CA LEU A 382 -40.26 -46.76 48.13
C LEU A 382 -39.62 -46.70 46.70
N MET A 383 -39.55 -47.84 45.99
CA MET A 383 -39.01 -47.86 44.62
C MET A 383 -40.03 -47.26 43.64
N GLU A 384 -39.58 -46.26 42.88
CA GLU A 384 -40.43 -45.63 41.89
C GLU A 384 -40.28 -46.37 40.53
N ASP A 385 -41.36 -46.33 39.72
CA ASP A 385 -41.32 -46.86 38.35
C ASP A 385 -40.49 -45.94 37.46
N VAL A 386 -39.44 -46.48 36.87
CA VAL A 386 -38.59 -45.76 35.90
C VAL A 386 -39.19 -45.99 34.51
N ARG A 387 -39.87 -44.96 33.97
CA ARG A 387 -40.43 -44.94 32.61
C ARG A 387 -39.83 -43.78 31.81
N THR A 388 -38.97 -44.13 30.86
CA THR A 388 -38.19 -43.13 30.13
C THR A 388 -38.48 -43.08 28.63
N GLY A 389 -39.20 -44.07 28.10
CA GLY A 389 -39.39 -44.25 26.68
C GLY A 389 -38.18 -44.92 26.00
N SER A 390 -37.09 -45.18 26.72
CA SER A 390 -35.97 -46.04 26.26
C SER A 390 -36.26 -47.44 26.79
N ARG A 391 -36.46 -48.35 25.84
CA ARG A 391 -36.78 -49.75 26.13
C ARG A 391 -35.73 -50.40 27.05
N GLU A 392 -34.45 -50.12 26.84
CA GLU A 392 -33.35 -50.69 27.61
C GLU A 392 -33.34 -50.19 29.06
N ILE A 393 -33.63 -48.95 29.30
CA ILE A 393 -33.64 -48.35 30.62
C ILE A 393 -34.88 -48.80 31.40
N ASP A 394 -36.03 -48.88 30.76
CA ASP A 394 -37.29 -49.32 31.32
C ASP A 394 -37.20 -50.81 31.69
N GLU A 395 -36.60 -51.66 30.83
CA GLU A 395 -36.34 -53.09 31.07
C GLU A 395 -35.40 -53.35 32.26
N ILE A 396 -34.33 -52.54 32.39
CA ILE A 396 -33.43 -52.59 33.57
C ILE A 396 -34.22 -52.24 34.87
N GLY A 397 -35.11 -51.26 34.80
CA GLY A 397 -35.97 -50.89 35.93
C GLY A 397 -36.90 -52.00 36.38
N GLU A 398 -37.53 -52.70 35.44
CA GLU A 398 -38.39 -53.86 35.71
C GLU A 398 -37.59 -55.03 36.31
N ILE A 399 -36.47 -55.40 35.70
CA ILE A 399 -35.58 -56.45 36.20
C ILE A 399 -35.11 -56.15 37.62
N LEU A 400 -34.74 -54.91 37.91
CA LEU A 400 -34.31 -54.51 39.25
C LEU A 400 -35.43 -54.69 40.29
N LYS A 401 -36.65 -54.35 39.92
CA LYS A 401 -37.84 -54.46 40.76
C LYS A 401 -38.21 -55.95 41.00
N GLU A 402 -38.21 -56.78 39.98
CA GLU A 402 -38.41 -58.22 40.08
C GLU A 402 -37.36 -58.87 40.98
N PHE A 403 -36.09 -58.52 40.83
CA PHE A 403 -35.01 -59.04 41.66
C PHE A 403 -35.14 -58.62 43.11
N ALA A 404 -35.56 -57.41 43.40
CA ALA A 404 -35.82 -56.93 44.75
C ALA A 404 -36.99 -57.71 45.43
N MET A 405 -38.12 -57.94 44.71
CA MET A 405 -39.22 -58.70 45.14
C MET A 405 -38.88 -60.17 45.46
N TYR A 406 -38.09 -60.79 44.53
CA TYR A 406 -37.62 -62.17 44.73
C TYR A 406 -36.76 -62.33 45.99
N ARG A 407 -35.87 -61.37 46.25
CA ARG A 407 -35.06 -61.38 47.49
C ARG A 407 -35.86 -61.21 48.76
N ARG A 408 -36.93 -60.37 48.76
CA ARG A 408 -37.87 -60.20 49.90
C ARG A 408 -38.62 -61.50 50.18
N GLY A 409 -39.11 -62.20 49.16
CA GLY A 409 -39.82 -63.49 49.31
C GLY A 409 -38.94 -64.55 49.93
N ARG A 410 -37.66 -64.64 49.57
CA ARG A 410 -36.70 -65.55 50.19
C ARG A 410 -36.39 -65.21 51.66
N GLY A 411 -36.30 -63.93 51.97
CA GLY A 411 -36.06 -63.44 53.32
C GLY A 411 -37.24 -63.77 54.25
N SER A 412 -38.47 -63.67 53.75
CA SER A 412 -39.70 -64.02 54.47
C SER A 412 -39.81 -65.52 54.75
N LEU A 413 -39.47 -66.37 53.82
CA LEU A 413 -39.44 -67.81 53.98
C LEU A 413 -38.39 -68.31 55.00
N ALA A 414 -37.22 -67.64 55.03
CA ALA A 414 -36.16 -67.94 56.00
C ALA A 414 -36.58 -67.55 57.46
N THR A 415 -37.34 -66.46 57.60
CA THR A 415 -37.82 -66.01 58.92
C THR A 415 -38.97 -66.91 59.45
N THR A 416 -39.84 -67.40 58.56
CA THR A 416 -40.91 -68.32 58.89
C THR A 416 -40.36 -69.72 59.25
N ALA A 417 -39.31 -70.17 58.56
CA ALA A 417 -38.63 -71.45 58.88
C ALA A 417 -37.95 -71.42 60.27
N SER A 418 -37.34 -70.30 60.66
CA SER A 418 -36.69 -70.11 61.97
C SER A 418 -37.68 -69.95 63.14
N SER A 419 -38.92 -69.48 62.86
CA SER A 419 -39.98 -69.40 63.89
C SER A 419 -40.67 -70.74 64.12
N THR A 420 -40.70 -71.61 63.13
CA THR A 420 -41.31 -72.95 63.27
C THR A 420 -40.34 -73.89 63.97
N GLU A 421 -39.05 -73.77 63.91
CA GLU A 421 -38.06 -74.55 64.66
C GLU A 421 -38.03 -74.15 66.17
N ARG A 422 -38.43 -72.92 66.55
CA ARG A 422 -38.49 -72.54 67.97
C ARG A 422 -39.78 -72.93 68.71
N SER A 423 -40.83 -73.39 68.01
CA SER A 423 -42.09 -73.85 68.60
C SER A 423 -42.16 -75.33 68.75
N SER A 424 -41.15 -76.15 68.37
CA SER A 424 -41.08 -77.59 68.49
C SER A 424 -40.09 -78.07 69.54
N SER A 425 -39.51 -77.22 70.35
CA SER A 425 -38.61 -77.52 71.44
C SER A 425 -39.03 -76.80 72.71
N GLY A 426 -40.23 -77.12 73.20
CA GLY A 426 -40.78 -76.68 74.48
C GLY A 426 -41.75 -77.72 75.04
#